data_374ed1baef2e5683ca2b23732461cfd6
#
_entry.id   374ed1baef2e5683ca2b23732461cfd6
#
_cell.length_a   1.000
_cell.length_b   1.000
_cell.length_c   1.000
_cell.angle_alpha   90.00
_cell.angle_beta   90.00
_cell.angle_gamma   90.00
#
_symmetry.space_group_name_H-M   'P 1'
#
loop_
_entity.id
_entity.type
_entity.pdbx_description
1 polymer ?
#
loop_
_entity_poly.entity_id
_entity_poly.type
_entity_poly.pdbx_seq_one_letter_code
_entity_poly.pdbx_strand_id
1 'polypeptide(L)'
;MKMGEGGGASDLDGMKRKLDEAVEESRVCQEENSVLKSRIADYEMTVKELEEKIVSAVELLISVRKQRDEMVVQRDNAVRQMNVIKERMEEEEKSGSREKFFSEFSYEEIEGATRNFDLSLIVAEGGRGIVYKGIVRNTEVVIKMLQSNKFEGESVEFQQEVDILSRVRHPNLVSLIGVCREAGCLVYEYLPNGSLEDRLSCKDNTPPLSWQTRIRFAVEICSALFFLHSHKPLSIVHGDLKPANIFFDANFVSKVGVFDIFGLTSFNENSANEDKSCSRSSSMGNVEYLAPEFFTTGKLTPKSDVYSFGNILLRLLTGRSDDGMLKEVQDTVERGNLSDILDPSAGDWPFVQAQQLAHLALRCCETNRKSRPDLRLDVWKVLEPMKASYGTTVSLGQVQRRIPSYFACPIFQEIMRDPCVAADGFTYEAEAIKAWLDSGHNTSPMTNLKLDHHDLIPNYSLKSAIQEWQH
;
A
#
# COMPACT_ATOMS: atom_id res chain seq x y z
N MET A 1 74.37 53.85 78.19
CA MET A 1 73.82 52.53 77.89
C MET A 1 72.37 52.67 77.61
N LYS A 2 71.95 52.63 76.36
CA LYS A 2 70.54 52.49 76.02
C LYS A 2 70.44 51.21 75.16
N MET A 3 69.87 50.18 75.73
CA MET A 3 69.55 48.99 75.04
C MET A 3 68.28 49.18 74.17
N GLY A 4 68.29 48.69 72.99
CA GLY A 4 67.18 48.78 72.04
C GLY A 4 66.08 47.78 72.38
N GLU A 5 64.86 48.25 72.45
CA GLU A 5 63.64 47.51 72.38
C GLU A 5 62.93 48.01 71.14
N GLY A 6 62.99 47.24 70.08
CA GLY A 6 62.32 47.65 68.82
C GLY A 6 62.18 46.58 67.75
N GLY A 7 62.62 45.30 68.01
CA GLY A 7 62.63 44.26 66.98
C GLY A 7 61.52 43.25 67.02
N GLY A 8 60.78 43.14 68.16
CA GLY A 8 59.84 42.05 68.33
C GLY A 8 58.39 42.30 67.81
N ALA A 9 57.96 43.53 67.74
CA ALA A 9 56.60 43.88 67.37
C ALA A 9 56.34 43.80 65.83
N SER A 10 57.36 44.15 65.04
CA SER A 10 57.30 44.08 63.57
C SER A 10 57.27 42.65 63.03
N ASP A 11 57.96 41.71 63.67
CA ASP A 11 57.99 40.32 63.27
C ASP A 11 56.67 39.60 63.63
N LEU A 12 56.05 39.99 64.75
CA LEU A 12 54.75 39.43 65.16
C LEU A 12 53.59 39.85 64.20
N ASP A 13 53.60 41.08 63.73
CA ASP A 13 52.62 41.60 62.78
C ASP A 13 52.81 40.98 61.39
N GLY A 14 54.07 40.71 60.94
CA GLY A 14 54.38 39.98 59.70
C GLY A 14 53.89 38.51 59.74
N MET A 15 54.09 37.83 60.88
CA MET A 15 53.58 36.46 61.07
C MET A 15 52.04 36.41 61.14
N LYS A 16 51.42 37.41 61.77
CA LYS A 16 49.98 37.45 61.83
C LYS A 16 49.32 37.64 60.43
N ARG A 17 49.87 38.51 59.59
CA ARG A 17 49.43 38.67 58.19
C ARG A 17 49.59 37.42 57.38
N LYS A 18 50.71 36.70 57.48
CA LYS A 18 50.91 35.40 56.77
C LYS A 18 49.96 34.34 57.30
N LEU A 19 49.60 34.35 58.59
CA LEU A 19 48.63 33.41 59.11
C LEU A 19 47.22 33.75 58.59
N ASP A 20 46.84 35.03 58.55
CA ASP A 20 45.54 35.48 58.04
C ASP A 20 45.41 35.16 56.53
N GLU A 21 46.50 35.39 55.74
CA GLU A 21 46.55 35.00 54.33
C GLU A 21 46.38 33.47 54.17
N ALA A 22 47.10 32.67 54.94
CA ALA A 22 47.00 31.21 54.88
C ALA A 22 45.60 30.65 55.29
N VAL A 23 44.97 31.32 56.29
CA VAL A 23 43.61 31.00 56.70
C VAL A 23 42.63 31.32 55.58
N GLU A 24 42.77 32.46 54.87
CA GLU A 24 41.87 32.84 53.79
C GLU A 24 42.09 31.92 52.56
N GLU A 25 43.33 31.58 52.20
CA GLU A 25 43.63 30.60 51.17
C GLU A 25 43.07 29.23 51.52
N SER A 26 43.12 28.78 52.77
CA SER A 26 42.50 27.53 53.22
C SER A 26 40.98 27.58 53.11
N ARG A 27 40.33 28.73 53.40
CA ARG A 27 38.89 28.91 53.25
C ARG A 27 38.45 28.85 51.79
N VAL A 28 39.16 29.56 50.91
CA VAL A 28 38.88 29.52 49.46
C VAL A 28 39.03 28.09 48.92
N CYS A 29 40.10 27.41 49.30
CA CYS A 29 40.33 26.00 48.89
C CYS A 29 39.20 25.06 49.41
N GLN A 30 38.66 25.28 50.60
CA GLN A 30 37.54 24.53 51.14
C GLN A 30 36.24 24.81 50.37
N GLU A 31 35.99 26.08 49.99
CA GLU A 31 34.84 26.44 49.16
C GLU A 31 34.93 25.81 47.77
N GLU A 32 36.10 25.90 47.12
CA GLU A 32 36.34 25.23 45.82
C GLU A 32 36.16 23.73 45.91
N ASN A 33 36.69 23.07 46.96
CA ASN A 33 36.50 21.65 47.19
C ASN A 33 35.00 21.28 47.39
N SER A 34 34.21 22.12 48.04
CA SER A 34 32.79 21.88 48.20
C SER A 34 32.02 21.96 46.91
N VAL A 35 32.37 22.92 46.02
CA VAL A 35 31.79 23.06 44.68
C VAL A 35 32.18 21.87 43.79
N LEU A 36 33.45 21.46 43.85
CA LEU A 36 33.91 20.27 43.10
C LEU A 36 33.20 19.00 43.54
N LYS A 37 32.99 18.78 44.83
CA LYS A 37 32.25 17.65 45.36
C LYS A 37 30.79 17.66 44.90
N SER A 38 30.13 18.81 44.87
CA SER A 38 28.75 18.93 44.33
C SER A 38 28.73 18.56 42.84
N ARG A 39 29.68 19.08 42.05
CA ARG A 39 29.77 18.74 40.60
C ARG A 39 30.06 17.27 40.36
N ILE A 40 30.88 16.63 41.20
CA ILE A 40 31.13 15.19 41.09
C ILE A 40 29.84 14.42 41.34
N ALA A 41 29.06 14.76 42.38
CA ALA A 41 27.79 14.10 42.66
C ALA A 41 26.76 14.29 41.54
N ASP A 42 26.73 15.46 40.87
CA ASP A 42 25.87 15.72 39.73
C ASP A 42 26.31 14.87 38.52
N TYR A 43 27.61 14.73 38.29
CA TYR A 43 28.12 13.85 37.22
C TYR A 43 27.86 12.35 37.49
N GLU A 44 28.01 11.90 38.74
CA GLU A 44 27.70 10.52 39.13
C GLU A 44 26.23 10.22 38.88
N MET A 45 25.32 11.15 39.17
CA MET A 45 23.89 10.99 38.88
C MET A 45 23.60 10.93 37.41
N THR A 46 24.23 11.79 36.59
CA THR A 46 24.06 11.77 35.13
C THR A 46 24.64 10.50 34.51
N VAL A 47 25.76 10.01 34.97
CA VAL A 47 26.37 8.75 34.53
C VAL A 47 25.41 7.57 34.79
N LYS A 48 24.84 7.50 36.00
CA LYS A 48 23.89 6.46 36.36
C LYS A 48 22.64 6.50 35.48
N GLU A 49 22.09 7.69 35.21
CA GLU A 49 20.94 7.86 34.31
C GLU A 49 21.26 7.41 32.87
N LEU A 50 22.48 7.70 32.38
CA LEU A 50 22.92 7.26 31.07
C LEU A 50 23.13 5.74 31.01
N GLU A 51 23.67 5.14 32.08
CA GLU A 51 23.80 3.67 32.17
C GLU A 51 22.43 2.97 32.11
N GLU A 52 21.43 3.47 32.84
CA GLU A 52 20.05 2.94 32.79
C GLU A 52 19.45 3.07 31.37
N LYS A 53 19.67 4.20 30.68
CA LYS A 53 19.23 4.38 29.29
C LYS A 53 19.93 3.43 28.31
N ILE A 54 21.23 3.19 28.52
CA ILE A 54 21.98 2.24 27.69
C ILE A 54 21.44 0.82 27.88
N VAL A 55 21.18 0.38 29.11
CA VAL A 55 20.61 -0.94 29.39
C VAL A 55 19.26 -1.11 28.71
N SER A 56 18.37 -0.12 28.83
CA SER A 56 17.06 -0.14 28.19
C SER A 56 17.16 -0.17 26.66
N ALA A 57 18.08 0.59 26.08
CA ALA A 57 18.32 0.57 24.62
C ALA A 57 18.85 -0.80 24.13
N VAL A 58 19.72 -1.44 24.90
CA VAL A 58 20.25 -2.77 24.57
C VAL A 58 19.14 -3.83 24.62
N GLU A 59 18.27 -3.79 25.63
CA GLU A 59 17.13 -4.70 25.74
C GLU A 59 16.17 -4.53 24.56
N LEU A 60 15.89 -3.29 24.16
CA LEU A 60 15.08 -3.00 22.98
C LEU A 60 15.72 -3.54 21.69
N LEU A 61 17.03 -3.36 21.51
CA LEU A 61 17.77 -3.90 20.38
C LEU A 61 17.72 -5.43 20.31
N ILE A 62 17.82 -6.11 21.45
CA ILE A 62 17.71 -7.57 21.53
C ILE A 62 16.30 -8.01 21.11
N SER A 63 15.26 -7.32 21.58
CA SER A 63 13.87 -7.60 21.23
C SER A 63 13.61 -7.42 19.73
N VAL A 64 14.04 -6.28 19.16
CA VAL A 64 13.90 -5.99 17.72
C VAL A 64 14.67 -7.01 16.87
N ARG A 65 15.87 -7.42 17.31
CA ARG A 65 16.64 -8.45 16.63
C ARG A 65 15.90 -9.78 16.60
N LYS A 66 15.32 -10.19 17.73
CA LYS A 66 14.53 -11.43 17.81
C LYS A 66 13.32 -11.40 16.86
N GLN A 67 12.57 -10.29 16.86
CA GLN A 67 11.45 -10.12 15.94
C GLN A 67 11.87 -10.16 14.45
N ARG A 68 13.00 -9.52 14.12
CA ARG A 68 13.58 -9.61 12.77
C ARG A 68 13.89 -11.05 12.40
N ASP A 69 14.54 -11.80 13.26
CA ASP A 69 14.96 -13.17 12.98
C ASP A 69 13.74 -14.09 12.82
N GLU A 70 12.68 -13.91 13.62
CA GLU A 70 11.40 -14.60 13.45
C GLU A 70 10.75 -14.27 12.09
N MET A 71 10.74 -12.99 11.69
CA MET A 71 10.21 -12.57 10.37
C MET A 71 11.03 -13.13 9.20
N VAL A 72 12.36 -13.26 9.35
CA VAL A 72 13.21 -13.89 8.35
C VAL A 72 12.83 -15.36 8.17
N VAL A 73 12.61 -16.11 9.25
CA VAL A 73 12.17 -17.51 9.18
C VAL A 73 10.80 -17.65 8.52
N GLN A 74 9.86 -16.79 8.85
CA GLN A 74 8.53 -16.76 8.21
C GLN A 74 8.63 -16.46 6.71
N ARG A 75 9.43 -15.46 6.33
CA ARG A 75 9.71 -15.16 4.92
C ARG A 75 10.28 -16.36 4.18
N ASP A 76 11.29 -17.01 4.76
CA ASP A 76 11.97 -18.12 4.08
C ASP A 76 11.06 -19.35 3.94
N ASN A 77 10.15 -19.56 4.90
CA ASN A 77 9.11 -20.58 4.79
C ASN A 77 8.10 -20.23 3.68
N ALA A 78 7.66 -18.99 3.61
CA ALA A 78 6.76 -18.53 2.53
C ALA A 78 7.41 -18.65 1.15
N VAL A 79 8.70 -18.32 1.02
CA VAL A 79 9.46 -18.50 -0.23
C VAL A 79 9.57 -19.98 -0.61
N ARG A 80 9.79 -20.88 0.36
CA ARG A 80 9.81 -22.34 0.08
C ARG A 80 8.45 -22.83 -0.42
N GLN A 81 7.35 -22.43 0.23
CA GLN A 81 6.00 -22.77 -0.21
C GLN A 81 5.72 -22.23 -1.62
N MET A 82 6.13 -21.01 -1.90
CA MET A 82 5.97 -20.41 -3.23
C MET A 82 6.76 -21.14 -4.30
N ASN A 83 7.98 -21.62 -3.99
CA ASN A 83 8.78 -22.41 -4.93
C ASN A 83 8.14 -23.78 -5.22
N VAL A 84 7.59 -24.46 -4.21
CA VAL A 84 6.85 -25.72 -4.40
C VAL A 84 5.60 -25.53 -5.28
N ILE A 85 4.86 -24.44 -5.07
CA ILE A 85 3.71 -24.08 -5.91
C ILE A 85 4.18 -23.81 -7.34
N LYS A 86 5.27 -23.08 -7.50
CA LYS A 86 5.85 -22.76 -8.80
C LYS A 86 6.30 -24.01 -9.55
N GLU A 87 6.97 -24.95 -8.91
CA GLU A 87 7.38 -26.23 -9.49
C GLU A 87 6.16 -27.06 -9.97
N ARG A 88 5.08 -27.11 -9.15
CA ARG A 88 3.83 -27.75 -9.55
C ARG A 88 3.19 -27.09 -10.77
N MET A 89 3.16 -25.75 -10.81
CA MET A 89 2.62 -25.00 -11.95
C MET A 89 3.46 -25.24 -13.23
N GLU A 90 4.80 -25.35 -13.11
CA GLU A 90 5.69 -25.68 -14.24
C GLU A 90 5.52 -27.13 -14.71
N GLU A 91 5.19 -28.07 -13.82
CA GLU A 91 4.86 -29.46 -14.17
C GLU A 91 3.50 -29.58 -14.86
N GLU A 92 2.49 -28.83 -14.38
CA GLU A 92 1.16 -28.72 -15.01
C GLU A 92 1.24 -28.07 -16.40
N GLU A 93 2.10 -27.06 -16.57
CA GLU A 93 2.36 -26.42 -17.86
C GLU A 93 3.01 -27.38 -18.88
N LYS A 94 3.88 -28.29 -18.42
CA LYS A 94 4.51 -29.34 -19.24
C LYS A 94 3.55 -30.48 -19.60
N SER A 95 2.52 -30.73 -18.80
CA SER A 95 1.53 -31.80 -19.03
C SER A 95 0.47 -31.47 -20.07
N GLY A 96 0.48 -30.25 -20.64
CA GLY A 96 -0.44 -29.84 -21.71
C GLY A 96 -1.89 -29.64 -21.28
N SER A 97 -2.20 -29.83 -20.00
CA SER A 97 -3.53 -29.61 -19.41
C SER A 97 -3.61 -28.14 -18.95
N ARG A 98 -3.70 -27.19 -19.90
CA ARG A 98 -4.03 -25.80 -19.56
C ARG A 98 -5.48 -25.75 -19.08
N GLU A 99 -5.71 -25.81 -17.78
CA GLU A 99 -6.97 -25.33 -17.26
C GLU A 99 -7.10 -23.85 -17.62
N LYS A 100 -8.10 -23.54 -18.42
CA LYS A 100 -8.43 -22.15 -18.75
C LYS A 100 -8.94 -21.50 -17.47
N PHE A 101 -8.16 -20.62 -16.87
CA PHE A 101 -8.51 -19.90 -15.63
C PHE A 101 -9.61 -18.85 -15.81
N PHE A 102 -10.29 -18.83 -16.95
CA PHE A 102 -11.39 -17.92 -17.25
C PHE A 102 -12.50 -18.66 -18.01
N SER A 103 -13.73 -18.15 -17.89
CA SER A 103 -14.90 -18.72 -18.56
C SER A 103 -14.97 -18.29 -20.03
N GLU A 104 -15.45 -19.18 -20.89
CA GLU A 104 -15.92 -18.79 -22.22
C GLU A 104 -17.43 -18.55 -22.16
N PHE A 105 -17.89 -17.43 -22.71
CA PHE A 105 -19.27 -17.03 -22.80
C PHE A 105 -19.70 -17.04 -24.26
N SER A 106 -20.94 -17.49 -24.52
CA SER A 106 -21.54 -17.41 -25.86
C SER A 106 -21.98 -15.99 -26.19
N TYR A 107 -22.19 -15.72 -27.47
CA TYR A 107 -22.77 -14.45 -27.93
C TYR A 107 -24.14 -14.17 -27.26
N GLU A 108 -25.00 -15.21 -27.19
CA GLU A 108 -26.33 -15.11 -26.57
C GLU A 108 -26.28 -14.75 -25.08
N GLU A 109 -25.28 -15.27 -24.34
CA GLU A 109 -25.07 -14.90 -22.93
C GLU A 109 -24.69 -13.43 -22.80
N ILE A 110 -23.86 -12.91 -23.68
CA ILE A 110 -23.42 -11.49 -23.69
C ILE A 110 -24.56 -10.57 -24.12
N GLU A 111 -25.29 -10.94 -25.20
CA GLU A 111 -26.46 -10.21 -25.66
C GLU A 111 -27.54 -10.13 -24.57
N GLY A 112 -27.84 -11.26 -23.92
CA GLY A 112 -28.76 -11.31 -22.79
C GLY A 112 -28.29 -10.48 -21.61
N ALA A 113 -27.00 -10.55 -21.24
CA ALA A 113 -26.39 -9.79 -20.14
C ALA A 113 -26.46 -8.27 -20.35
N THR A 114 -26.35 -7.84 -21.58
CA THR A 114 -26.36 -6.41 -22.00
C THR A 114 -27.75 -5.95 -22.48
N ARG A 115 -28.78 -6.78 -22.36
CA ARG A 115 -30.15 -6.51 -22.89
C ARG A 115 -30.11 -6.06 -24.36
N ASN A 116 -29.45 -6.85 -25.17
CA ASN A 116 -29.22 -6.54 -26.59
C ASN A 116 -28.43 -5.22 -26.78
N PHE A 117 -27.34 -5.06 -26.01
CA PHE A 117 -26.45 -3.90 -26.05
C PHE A 117 -27.16 -2.55 -25.81
N ASP A 118 -28.05 -2.55 -24.81
CA ASP A 118 -28.81 -1.37 -24.43
C ASP A 118 -27.87 -0.21 -24.05
N LEU A 119 -28.07 0.94 -24.66
CA LEU A 119 -27.29 2.13 -24.44
C LEU A 119 -27.32 2.62 -22.99
N SER A 120 -28.41 2.32 -22.26
CA SER A 120 -28.54 2.65 -20.83
C SER A 120 -27.57 1.90 -19.92
N LEU A 121 -26.97 0.81 -20.41
CA LEU A 121 -26.00 -0.02 -19.69
C LEU A 121 -24.54 0.37 -20.01
N ILE A 122 -24.32 1.35 -20.86
CA ILE A 122 -22.98 1.85 -21.15
C ILE A 122 -22.45 2.58 -19.92
N VAL A 123 -21.29 2.14 -19.42
CA VAL A 123 -20.55 2.75 -18.31
C VAL A 123 -19.33 3.54 -18.77
N ALA A 124 -18.78 3.19 -19.95
CA ALA A 124 -17.71 3.95 -20.58
C ALA A 124 -17.68 3.70 -22.09
N GLU A 125 -17.25 4.70 -22.85
CA GLU A 125 -17.03 4.62 -24.28
C GLU A 125 -15.68 5.29 -24.61
N GLY A 126 -14.89 4.66 -25.46
CA GLY A 126 -13.57 5.18 -25.86
C GLY A 126 -13.07 4.60 -27.18
N GLY A 127 -11.92 5.08 -27.64
CA GLY A 127 -11.36 4.71 -28.95
C GLY A 127 -11.06 3.22 -29.15
N ARG A 128 -11.14 2.40 -28.11
CA ARG A 128 -10.90 0.96 -28.15
C ARG A 128 -12.14 0.11 -27.90
N GLY A 129 -13.29 0.73 -27.71
CA GLY A 129 -14.53 -0.02 -27.55
C GLY A 129 -15.51 0.61 -26.58
N ILE A 130 -16.60 -0.10 -26.39
CA ILE A 130 -17.70 0.29 -25.51
C ILE A 130 -17.74 -0.68 -24.33
N VAL A 131 -17.94 -0.15 -23.14
CA VAL A 131 -17.98 -0.90 -21.88
C VAL A 131 -19.38 -0.88 -21.33
N TYR A 132 -19.98 -2.06 -21.16
CA TYR A 132 -21.32 -2.25 -20.62
C TYR A 132 -21.25 -2.83 -19.20
N LYS A 133 -22.19 -2.42 -18.35
CA LYS A 133 -22.54 -3.16 -17.15
C LYS A 133 -23.52 -4.27 -17.53
N GLY A 134 -23.34 -5.49 -17.02
CA GLY A 134 -24.22 -6.61 -17.31
C GLY A 134 -24.35 -7.59 -16.16
N ILE A 135 -25.20 -8.58 -16.34
CA ILE A 135 -25.36 -9.70 -15.40
C ILE A 135 -25.21 -11.00 -16.21
N VAL A 136 -24.15 -11.75 -15.94
CA VAL A 136 -23.89 -13.06 -16.55
C VAL A 136 -23.93 -14.13 -15.46
N ARG A 137 -24.71 -15.20 -15.67
CA ARG A 137 -24.82 -16.31 -14.70
C ARG A 137 -25.05 -15.84 -13.27
N ASN A 138 -25.96 -14.87 -13.05
CA ASN A 138 -26.28 -14.21 -11.77
C ASN A 138 -25.12 -13.42 -11.13
N THR A 139 -24.09 -13.08 -11.89
CA THR A 139 -22.95 -12.28 -11.41
C THR A 139 -22.92 -10.93 -12.14
N GLU A 140 -22.83 -9.84 -11.39
CA GLU A 140 -22.60 -8.52 -11.98
C GLU A 140 -21.19 -8.46 -12.58
N VAL A 141 -21.11 -8.01 -13.82
CA VAL A 141 -19.88 -7.96 -14.62
C VAL A 141 -19.78 -6.65 -15.39
N VAL A 142 -18.56 -6.37 -15.83
CA VAL A 142 -18.26 -5.34 -16.82
C VAL A 142 -17.82 -6.02 -18.12
N ILE A 143 -18.48 -5.67 -19.22
CA ILE A 143 -18.27 -6.27 -20.53
C ILE A 143 -17.69 -5.22 -21.46
N LYS A 144 -16.42 -5.39 -21.85
CA LYS A 144 -15.74 -4.52 -22.81
C LYS A 144 -15.84 -5.11 -24.21
N MET A 145 -16.59 -4.44 -25.10
CA MET A 145 -16.67 -4.75 -26.51
C MET A 145 -15.53 -4.06 -27.25
N LEU A 146 -14.63 -4.81 -27.86
CA LEU A 146 -13.54 -4.23 -28.64
C LEU A 146 -14.05 -3.77 -29.99
N GLN A 147 -13.64 -2.56 -30.41
CA GLN A 147 -13.91 -2.08 -31.76
C GLN A 147 -13.04 -2.84 -32.76
N SER A 148 -13.60 -3.86 -33.41
CA SER A 148 -12.98 -4.52 -34.54
C SER A 148 -13.55 -3.94 -35.83
N ASN A 149 -12.72 -3.33 -36.66
CA ASN A 149 -13.10 -2.88 -37.99
C ASN A 149 -13.31 -4.03 -39.01
N LYS A 150 -13.19 -5.29 -38.55
CA LYS A 150 -13.37 -6.47 -39.42
C LYS A 150 -14.00 -7.61 -38.62
N PHE A 151 -15.22 -7.95 -38.97
CA PHE A 151 -15.99 -9.10 -38.50
C PHE A 151 -15.49 -10.46 -39.05
N GLU A 152 -14.26 -10.58 -39.49
CA GLU A 152 -13.72 -11.83 -40.04
C GLU A 152 -12.57 -12.33 -39.15
N GLY A 153 -12.90 -13.20 -38.21
CA GLY A 153 -11.94 -13.98 -37.42
C GLY A 153 -11.38 -13.26 -36.18
N GLU A 154 -10.92 -14.06 -35.23
CA GLU A 154 -10.21 -13.56 -34.03
C GLU A 154 -9.05 -12.67 -34.48
N SER A 155 -9.08 -11.40 -34.10
CA SER A 155 -7.91 -10.55 -34.33
C SER A 155 -6.74 -11.08 -33.49
N VAL A 156 -5.56 -11.14 -34.08
CA VAL A 156 -4.33 -11.56 -33.37
C VAL A 156 -4.14 -10.74 -32.12
N GLU A 157 -4.55 -9.48 -32.14
CA GLU A 157 -4.52 -8.55 -31.02
C GLU A 157 -5.43 -8.98 -29.87
N PHE A 158 -6.67 -9.39 -30.16
CA PHE A 158 -7.60 -9.91 -29.14
C PHE A 158 -7.04 -11.16 -28.46
N GLN A 159 -6.52 -12.12 -29.26
CA GLN A 159 -5.96 -13.35 -28.73
C GLN A 159 -4.74 -13.07 -27.82
N GLN A 160 -3.86 -12.14 -28.22
CA GLN A 160 -2.73 -11.72 -27.41
C GLN A 160 -3.18 -11.06 -26.09
N GLU A 161 -4.19 -10.20 -26.13
CA GLU A 161 -4.74 -9.55 -24.95
C GLU A 161 -5.33 -10.60 -24.00
N VAL A 162 -6.10 -11.56 -24.50
CA VAL A 162 -6.64 -12.68 -23.71
C VAL A 162 -5.53 -13.52 -23.09
N ASP A 163 -4.50 -13.87 -23.86
CA ASP A 163 -3.38 -14.69 -23.38
C ASP A 163 -2.62 -14.03 -22.22
N ILE A 164 -2.50 -12.71 -22.23
CA ILE A 164 -1.86 -11.97 -21.17
C ILE A 164 -2.77 -11.86 -19.95
N LEU A 165 -3.98 -11.36 -20.16
CA LEU A 165 -4.94 -11.10 -19.08
C LEU A 165 -5.31 -12.40 -18.34
N SER A 166 -5.30 -13.54 -19.03
CA SER A 166 -5.55 -14.84 -18.41
C SER A 166 -4.49 -15.25 -17.38
N ARG A 167 -3.26 -14.71 -17.49
CA ARG A 167 -2.12 -15.01 -16.61
C ARG A 167 -1.89 -13.94 -15.52
N VAL A 168 -2.54 -12.78 -15.67
CA VAL A 168 -2.36 -11.64 -14.77
C VAL A 168 -3.42 -11.69 -13.67
N ARG A 169 -3.04 -12.20 -12.49
CA ARG A 169 -3.92 -12.26 -11.31
C ARG A 169 -3.21 -11.68 -10.10
N HIS A 170 -3.79 -10.64 -9.54
CA HIS A 170 -3.28 -9.98 -8.34
C HIS A 170 -4.45 -9.35 -7.57
N PRO A 171 -4.46 -9.34 -6.23
CA PRO A 171 -5.56 -8.77 -5.44
C PRO A 171 -5.86 -7.30 -5.76
N ASN A 172 -4.85 -6.55 -6.20
CA ASN A 172 -4.99 -5.14 -6.57
C ASN A 172 -5.04 -4.91 -8.10
N LEU A 173 -5.41 -5.92 -8.88
CA LEU A 173 -5.73 -5.79 -10.31
C LEU A 173 -7.17 -6.23 -10.57
N VAL A 174 -7.83 -5.58 -11.53
CA VAL A 174 -9.16 -5.99 -11.96
C VAL A 174 -9.08 -7.34 -12.66
N SER A 175 -9.89 -8.30 -12.23
CA SER A 175 -9.81 -9.68 -12.69
C SER A 175 -10.60 -9.88 -13.99
N LEU A 176 -9.98 -10.53 -14.97
CA LEU A 176 -10.69 -11.09 -16.13
C LEU A 176 -11.47 -12.33 -15.66
N ILE A 177 -12.79 -12.31 -15.79
CA ILE A 177 -13.69 -13.44 -15.49
C ILE A 177 -13.80 -14.37 -16.69
N GLY A 178 -13.89 -13.78 -17.88
CA GLY A 178 -14.05 -14.57 -19.09
C GLY A 178 -13.99 -13.76 -20.36
N VAL A 179 -14.23 -14.45 -21.48
CA VAL A 179 -14.20 -13.87 -22.81
C VAL A 179 -15.37 -14.40 -23.64
N CYS A 180 -15.82 -13.62 -24.60
CA CYS A 180 -16.64 -14.11 -25.70
C CYS A 180 -15.90 -13.85 -27.00
N ARG A 181 -15.44 -14.93 -27.65
CA ARG A 181 -14.67 -14.86 -28.91
C ARG A 181 -15.54 -14.43 -30.06
N GLU A 182 -16.80 -14.90 -30.08
CA GLU A 182 -17.78 -14.59 -31.12
C GLU A 182 -18.08 -13.08 -31.20
N ALA A 183 -18.20 -12.43 -30.03
CA ALA A 183 -18.45 -11.01 -29.92
C ALA A 183 -17.17 -10.16 -29.82
N GLY A 184 -16.00 -10.77 -29.73
CA GLY A 184 -14.75 -10.03 -29.49
C GLY A 184 -14.77 -9.23 -28.21
N CYS A 185 -15.31 -9.78 -27.12
CA CYS A 185 -15.43 -9.05 -25.86
C CYS A 185 -14.73 -9.72 -24.68
N LEU A 186 -14.33 -8.89 -23.73
CA LEU A 186 -13.69 -9.25 -22.46
C LEU A 186 -14.66 -8.99 -21.30
N VAL A 187 -14.77 -9.95 -20.40
CA VAL A 187 -15.69 -9.88 -19.25
C VAL A 187 -14.87 -9.78 -17.96
N TYR A 188 -15.06 -8.68 -17.23
CA TYR A 188 -14.34 -8.38 -16.00
C TYR A 188 -15.27 -8.37 -14.79
N GLU A 189 -14.69 -8.50 -13.59
CA GLU A 189 -15.41 -8.28 -12.34
C GLU A 189 -16.00 -6.87 -12.27
N TYR A 190 -17.23 -6.75 -11.71
CA TYR A 190 -17.82 -5.44 -11.44
C TYR A 190 -17.35 -4.91 -10.08
N LEU A 191 -16.96 -3.65 -10.03
CA LEU A 191 -16.43 -2.99 -8.85
C LEU A 191 -17.39 -1.86 -8.42
N PRO A 192 -18.19 -2.08 -7.34
CA PRO A 192 -19.36 -1.25 -7.05
C PRO A 192 -19.04 0.14 -6.51
N ASN A 193 -17.82 0.37 -6.01
CA ASN A 193 -17.48 1.63 -5.33
C ASN A 193 -16.85 2.69 -6.25
N GLY A 194 -16.95 2.52 -7.57
CA GLY A 194 -16.51 3.49 -8.57
C GLY A 194 -14.99 3.59 -8.69
N SER A 195 -14.51 4.65 -9.33
CA SER A 195 -13.09 4.91 -9.58
C SER A 195 -12.47 5.84 -8.52
N LEU A 196 -11.14 5.90 -8.48
CA LEU A 196 -10.40 6.84 -7.63
C LEU A 196 -10.71 8.30 -8.03
N GLU A 197 -10.96 8.56 -9.32
CA GLU A 197 -11.39 9.86 -9.81
C GLU A 197 -12.76 10.25 -9.21
N ASP A 198 -13.75 9.35 -9.26
CA ASP A 198 -15.07 9.57 -8.67
C ASP A 198 -14.98 9.80 -7.15
N ARG A 199 -14.10 9.07 -6.47
CA ARG A 199 -13.94 9.15 -5.01
C ARG A 199 -13.21 10.39 -4.54
N LEU A 200 -12.18 10.86 -5.27
CA LEU A 200 -11.47 12.10 -4.96
C LEU A 200 -12.32 13.33 -5.26
N SER A 201 -13.20 13.25 -6.28
CA SER A 201 -14.15 14.32 -6.59
C SER A 201 -15.41 14.29 -5.73
N CYS A 202 -15.52 13.36 -4.78
CA CYS A 202 -16.73 13.15 -3.96
C CYS A 202 -18.01 13.03 -4.78
N LYS A 203 -17.93 12.40 -5.95
CA LYS A 203 -19.05 12.20 -6.85
C LYS A 203 -20.24 11.55 -6.10
N ASP A 204 -21.45 11.97 -6.44
CA ASP A 204 -22.69 11.51 -5.80
C ASP A 204 -22.73 11.74 -4.28
N ASN A 205 -22.06 12.79 -3.78
CA ASN A 205 -21.94 13.14 -2.36
C ASN A 205 -21.28 12.03 -1.51
N THR A 206 -20.40 11.25 -2.10
CA THR A 206 -19.65 10.25 -1.35
C THR A 206 -18.70 10.91 -0.34
N PRO A 207 -18.50 10.31 0.87
CA PRO A 207 -17.63 10.91 1.88
C PRO A 207 -16.18 11.00 1.38
N PRO A 208 -15.44 12.06 1.78
CA PRO A 208 -14.05 12.23 1.43
C PRO A 208 -13.18 11.05 1.89
N LEU A 209 -12.12 10.79 1.15
CA LEU A 209 -11.13 9.78 1.50
C LEU A 209 -10.18 10.32 2.55
N SER A 210 -10.08 9.65 3.72
CA SER A 210 -9.10 9.99 4.74
C SER A 210 -7.67 9.78 4.23
N TRP A 211 -6.70 10.53 4.78
CA TRP A 211 -5.28 10.39 4.44
C TRP A 211 -4.76 8.95 4.64
N GLN A 212 -5.23 8.23 5.67
CA GLN A 212 -4.89 6.82 5.90
C GLN A 212 -5.33 5.94 4.72
N THR A 213 -6.57 6.15 4.26
CA THR A 213 -7.12 5.43 3.12
C THR A 213 -6.33 5.73 1.86
N ARG A 214 -5.93 6.98 1.65
CA ARG A 214 -5.14 7.41 0.48
C ARG A 214 -3.75 6.76 0.47
N ILE A 215 -3.08 6.65 1.63
CA ILE A 215 -1.80 5.93 1.70
C ILE A 215 -1.99 4.43 1.47
N ARG A 216 -3.05 3.83 1.99
CA ARG A 216 -3.35 2.44 1.69
C ARG A 216 -3.48 2.21 0.19
N PHE A 217 -4.19 3.07 -0.52
CA PHE A 217 -4.31 2.98 -1.98
C PHE A 217 -2.96 3.14 -2.67
N ALA A 218 -2.11 4.06 -2.23
CA ALA A 218 -0.76 4.18 -2.77
C ALA A 218 0.04 2.87 -2.66
N VAL A 219 -0.05 2.16 -1.52
CA VAL A 219 0.59 0.85 -1.31
C VAL A 219 -0.01 -0.20 -2.24
N GLU A 220 -1.34 -0.27 -2.35
CA GLU A 220 -2.06 -1.25 -3.17
C GLU A 220 -1.75 -1.07 -4.66
N ILE A 221 -1.73 0.17 -5.16
CA ILE A 221 -1.36 0.50 -6.55
C ILE A 221 0.12 0.14 -6.81
N CYS A 222 1.02 0.50 -5.89
CA CYS A 222 2.43 0.13 -5.99
C CYS A 222 2.62 -1.39 -6.09
N SER A 223 1.87 -2.17 -5.29
CA SER A 223 1.88 -3.64 -5.32
C SER A 223 1.44 -4.19 -6.68
N ALA A 224 0.36 -3.65 -7.25
CA ALA A 224 -0.12 -4.01 -8.58
C ALA A 224 0.92 -3.74 -9.68
N LEU A 225 1.50 -2.54 -9.67
CA LEU A 225 2.54 -2.16 -10.65
C LEU A 225 3.79 -3.02 -10.51
N PHE A 226 4.22 -3.29 -9.28
CA PHE A 226 5.36 -4.16 -9.04
C PHE A 226 5.12 -5.58 -9.59
N PHE A 227 3.91 -6.13 -9.39
CA PHE A 227 3.51 -7.42 -9.94
C PHE A 227 3.59 -7.41 -11.48
N LEU A 228 3.02 -6.41 -12.15
CA LEU A 228 3.04 -6.27 -13.61
C LEU A 228 4.48 -6.18 -14.15
N HIS A 229 5.30 -5.31 -13.55
CA HIS A 229 6.69 -5.10 -13.99
C HIS A 229 7.58 -6.32 -13.73
N SER A 230 7.26 -7.14 -12.73
CA SER A 230 8.01 -8.36 -12.39
C SER A 230 7.57 -9.60 -13.15
N HIS A 231 6.51 -9.51 -13.97
CA HIS A 231 5.97 -10.63 -14.71
C HIS A 231 7.01 -11.25 -15.66
N LYS A 232 7.00 -12.58 -15.78
CA LYS A 232 7.89 -13.34 -16.65
C LYS A 232 7.08 -14.06 -17.73
N PRO A 233 7.62 -14.27 -18.95
CA PRO A 233 8.97 -13.90 -19.40
C PRO A 233 9.15 -12.42 -19.74
N LEU A 234 8.05 -11.67 -19.90
CA LEU A 234 8.07 -10.26 -20.30
C LEU A 234 7.45 -9.37 -19.22
N SER A 235 8.10 -8.27 -18.91
CA SER A 235 7.55 -7.21 -18.07
C SER A 235 6.31 -6.60 -18.75
N ILE A 236 5.22 -6.46 -18.01
CA ILE A 236 3.98 -5.85 -18.50
C ILE A 236 3.98 -4.38 -18.09
N VAL A 237 3.85 -3.49 -19.07
CA VAL A 237 3.70 -2.06 -18.86
C VAL A 237 2.21 -1.72 -18.91
N HIS A 238 1.70 -1.02 -17.90
CA HIS A 238 0.30 -0.62 -17.84
C HIS A 238 -0.03 0.42 -18.94
N GLY A 239 0.75 1.48 -19.01
CA GLY A 239 0.73 2.48 -20.08
C GLY A 239 -0.41 3.50 -20.05
N ASP A 240 -1.49 3.28 -19.26
CA ASP A 240 -2.61 4.21 -19.08
C ASP A 240 -3.02 4.30 -17.60
N LEU A 241 -2.04 4.42 -16.72
CA LEU A 241 -2.29 4.53 -15.29
C LEU A 241 -2.75 5.94 -14.92
N LYS A 242 -4.00 6.05 -14.43
CA LYS A 242 -4.66 7.30 -14.02
C LYS A 242 -5.76 7.01 -13.00
N PRO A 243 -6.25 7.99 -12.22
CA PRO A 243 -7.28 7.78 -11.22
C PRO A 243 -8.58 7.16 -11.76
N ALA A 244 -8.96 7.48 -12.99
CA ALA A 244 -10.13 6.90 -13.65
C ALA A 244 -10.01 5.39 -13.93
N ASN A 245 -8.79 4.84 -13.93
CA ASN A 245 -8.49 3.41 -14.16
C ASN A 245 -8.17 2.66 -12.86
N ILE A 246 -8.42 3.25 -11.69
CA ILE A 246 -8.26 2.62 -10.38
C ILE A 246 -9.64 2.52 -9.76
N PHE A 247 -10.10 1.32 -9.48
CA PHE A 247 -11.47 1.04 -9.02
C PHE A 247 -11.47 0.43 -7.61
N PHE A 248 -12.63 0.38 -6.97
CA PHE A 248 -12.77 -0.15 -5.62
C PHE A 248 -13.79 -1.28 -5.56
N ASP A 249 -13.37 -2.41 -4.98
CA ASP A 249 -14.26 -3.52 -4.72
C ASP A 249 -15.24 -3.24 -3.57
N ALA A 250 -16.12 -4.19 -3.25
CA ALA A 250 -17.10 -4.06 -2.18
C ALA A 250 -16.47 -3.82 -0.79
N ASN A 251 -15.23 -4.26 -0.58
CA ASN A 251 -14.45 -4.05 0.65
C ASN A 251 -13.59 -2.78 0.61
N PHE A 252 -13.76 -1.97 -0.40
CA PHE A 252 -12.98 -0.75 -0.59
C PHE A 252 -11.47 -1.01 -0.79
N VAL A 253 -11.12 -2.18 -1.37
CA VAL A 253 -9.75 -2.49 -1.82
C VAL A 253 -9.56 -1.91 -3.20
N SER A 254 -8.44 -1.21 -3.43
CA SER A 254 -8.15 -0.63 -4.74
C SER A 254 -7.65 -1.69 -5.72
N LYS A 255 -8.17 -1.62 -6.95
CA LYS A 255 -7.81 -2.50 -8.06
C LYS A 255 -7.52 -1.67 -9.29
N VAL A 256 -6.33 -1.85 -9.84
CA VAL A 256 -5.90 -1.19 -11.08
C VAL A 256 -6.52 -1.92 -12.28
N GLY A 257 -7.21 -1.19 -13.13
CA GLY A 257 -7.85 -1.71 -14.33
C GLY A 257 -6.88 -1.89 -15.47
N VAL A 258 -6.72 -3.10 -15.94
CA VAL A 258 -5.79 -3.49 -17.02
C VAL A 258 -6.59 -3.64 -18.31
N PHE A 259 -7.32 -2.59 -18.71
CA PHE A 259 -8.27 -2.64 -19.83
C PHE A 259 -7.64 -2.41 -21.20
N ASP A 260 -6.47 -1.79 -21.23
CA ASP A 260 -5.76 -1.41 -22.45
C ASP A 260 -4.26 -1.65 -22.25
N ILE A 261 -3.83 -2.89 -22.26
CA ILE A 261 -2.40 -3.22 -22.15
C ILE A 261 -1.68 -2.65 -23.37
N PHE A 262 -0.99 -1.54 -23.18
CA PHE A 262 -0.08 -1.00 -24.18
C PHE A 262 1.20 -1.84 -24.20
N GLY A 263 1.28 -2.70 -25.20
CA GLY A 263 2.55 -3.27 -25.60
C GLY A 263 3.08 -4.40 -24.76
N LEU A 264 2.75 -5.60 -25.15
CA LEU A 264 3.72 -6.68 -25.20
C LEU A 264 4.81 -6.31 -26.22
N THR A 265 5.49 -5.21 -26.01
CA THR A 265 6.76 -5.02 -26.68
C THR A 265 7.76 -5.85 -25.90
N SER A 266 8.23 -6.92 -26.52
CA SER A 266 9.47 -7.58 -26.15
C SER A 266 10.55 -6.51 -26.02
N PHE A 267 10.78 -6.01 -24.79
CA PHE A 267 11.95 -5.21 -24.47
C PHE A 267 13.17 -6.13 -24.47
N ASN A 268 13.61 -6.53 -25.67
CA ASN A 268 15.00 -6.87 -25.88
C ASN A 268 15.76 -5.55 -25.96
N GLU A 269 16.47 -5.20 -24.90
CA GLU A 269 17.35 -4.01 -24.86
C GLU A 269 18.37 -3.98 -26.01
N ASN A 270 18.51 -5.06 -26.79
CA ASN A 270 19.49 -5.25 -27.85
C ASN A 270 18.93 -5.21 -29.26
N SER A 271 17.63 -5.01 -29.50
CA SER A 271 17.13 -4.87 -30.87
C SER A 271 16.96 -3.39 -31.24
N ALA A 272 17.99 -2.88 -31.92
CA ALA A 272 18.03 -1.53 -32.47
C ALA A 272 17.17 -1.31 -33.72
N ASN A 273 16.33 -2.27 -34.07
CA ASN A 273 15.43 -2.18 -35.22
C ASN A 273 14.05 -2.70 -34.84
N GLU A 274 13.07 -1.78 -34.80
CA GLU A 274 11.82 -1.92 -35.56
C GLU A 274 10.83 -0.82 -35.18
N ASP A 275 10.54 -0.01 -36.18
CA ASP A 275 9.41 0.92 -36.27
C ASP A 275 8.09 0.15 -36.17
N LYS A 276 7.61 -0.05 -34.93
CA LYS A 276 6.16 -0.15 -34.70
C LYS A 276 5.76 1.09 -33.93
N SER A 277 5.52 2.16 -34.70
CA SER A 277 4.81 3.34 -34.23
C SER A 277 3.50 2.88 -33.60
N CYS A 278 3.39 3.04 -32.28
CA CYS A 278 2.13 2.92 -31.59
C CYS A 278 1.19 3.97 -32.21
N SER A 279 0.27 3.49 -33.06
CA SER A 279 -0.71 4.34 -33.70
C SER A 279 -1.47 5.09 -32.61
N ARG A 280 -1.38 6.42 -32.66
CA ARG A 280 -2.15 7.33 -31.82
C ARG A 280 -3.63 7.04 -32.02
N SER A 281 -4.22 6.22 -31.15
CA SER A 281 -5.66 6.26 -31.00
C SER A 281 -6.01 7.46 -30.13
N SER A 282 -6.79 8.32 -30.66
CA SER A 282 -7.15 9.67 -30.28
C SER A 282 -8.08 9.75 -29.08
N SER A 283 -7.74 9.17 -27.93
CA SER A 283 -8.35 9.61 -26.65
C SER A 283 -7.31 10.34 -25.83
N MET A 284 -6.99 11.56 -26.25
CA MET A 284 -6.11 12.51 -25.55
C MET A 284 -6.78 13.12 -24.31
N GLY A 285 -7.47 12.33 -23.51
CA GLY A 285 -8.05 12.84 -22.29
C GLY A 285 -7.23 12.49 -21.06
N ASN A 286 -6.11 13.06 -20.76
CA ASN A 286 -5.34 13.13 -19.52
C ASN A 286 -3.84 13.02 -19.81
N VAL A 287 -3.36 13.97 -20.57
CA VAL A 287 -1.93 14.17 -20.91
C VAL A 287 -1.05 14.25 -19.65
N GLU A 288 -1.61 14.68 -18.53
CA GLU A 288 -0.94 14.89 -17.25
C GLU A 288 -0.26 13.63 -16.68
N TYR A 289 -0.85 12.45 -16.92
CA TYR A 289 -0.31 11.18 -16.40
C TYR A 289 0.70 10.53 -17.34
N LEU A 290 0.85 11.04 -18.57
CA LEU A 290 1.78 10.49 -19.55
C LEU A 290 3.20 11.00 -19.28
N ALA A 291 4.14 10.07 -19.25
CA ALA A 291 5.54 10.42 -19.05
C ALA A 291 6.09 11.27 -20.22
N PRO A 292 6.91 12.30 -19.95
CA PRO A 292 7.38 13.25 -20.96
C PRO A 292 8.14 12.58 -22.12
N GLU A 293 8.85 11.49 -21.88
CA GLU A 293 9.56 10.74 -22.92
C GLU A 293 8.61 10.09 -23.94
N PHE A 294 7.34 9.87 -23.60
CA PHE A 294 6.36 9.33 -24.55
C PHE A 294 6.11 10.29 -25.71
N PHE A 295 6.08 11.60 -25.46
CA PHE A 295 5.85 12.60 -26.50
C PHE A 295 7.02 12.70 -27.50
N THR A 296 8.22 12.28 -27.08
CA THR A 296 9.43 12.33 -27.93
C THR A 296 9.71 11.00 -28.60
N THR A 297 9.45 9.89 -27.93
CA THR A 297 9.85 8.55 -28.39
C THR A 297 8.67 7.68 -28.85
N GLY A 298 7.43 8.03 -28.46
CA GLY A 298 6.25 7.18 -28.68
C GLY A 298 6.26 5.86 -27.89
N LYS A 299 7.24 5.65 -26.99
CA LYS A 299 7.45 4.37 -26.28
C LYS A 299 7.08 4.50 -24.81
N LEU A 300 6.32 3.52 -24.31
CA LEU A 300 6.02 3.34 -22.90
C LEU A 300 6.96 2.29 -22.29
N THR A 301 7.33 2.50 -21.04
CA THR A 301 8.26 1.63 -20.30
C THR A 301 7.74 1.46 -18.86
N PRO A 302 8.24 0.49 -18.06
CA PRO A 302 7.95 0.44 -16.63
C PRO A 302 8.23 1.76 -15.89
N LYS A 303 9.22 2.52 -16.34
CA LYS A 303 9.52 3.85 -15.78
C LYS A 303 8.48 4.92 -16.19
N SER A 304 7.74 4.71 -17.27
CA SER A 304 6.59 5.57 -17.62
C SER A 304 5.44 5.35 -16.63
N ASP A 305 5.15 4.11 -16.22
CA ASP A 305 4.17 3.82 -15.18
C ASP A 305 4.58 4.42 -13.82
N VAL A 306 5.89 4.45 -13.50
CA VAL A 306 6.39 5.12 -12.28
C VAL A 306 6.10 6.61 -12.30
N TYR A 307 6.21 7.27 -13.46
CA TYR A 307 5.84 8.68 -13.62
C TYR A 307 4.35 8.90 -13.38
N SER A 308 3.50 8.10 -14.04
CA SER A 308 2.05 8.14 -13.85
C SER A 308 1.67 7.91 -12.39
N PHE A 309 2.34 6.96 -11.73
CA PHE A 309 2.15 6.70 -10.30
C PHE A 309 2.54 7.91 -9.43
N GLY A 310 3.63 8.59 -9.76
CA GLY A 310 4.03 9.83 -9.09
C GLY A 310 2.93 10.89 -9.12
N ASN A 311 2.31 11.10 -10.29
CA ASN A 311 1.17 12.03 -10.43
C ASN A 311 -0.06 11.58 -9.61
N ILE A 312 -0.31 10.27 -9.51
CA ILE A 312 -1.37 9.76 -8.63
C ILE A 312 -1.06 10.05 -7.16
N LEU A 313 0.20 9.90 -6.72
CA LEU A 313 0.59 10.26 -5.35
C LEU A 313 0.37 11.74 -5.05
N LEU A 314 0.70 12.63 -6.00
CA LEU A 314 0.42 14.06 -5.89
C LEU A 314 -1.08 14.33 -5.77
N ARG A 315 -1.89 13.66 -6.60
CA ARG A 315 -3.35 13.75 -6.53
C ARG A 315 -3.92 13.25 -5.20
N LEU A 316 -3.37 12.16 -4.65
CA LEU A 316 -3.76 11.65 -3.33
C LEU A 316 -3.41 12.62 -2.20
N LEU A 317 -2.32 13.38 -2.32
CA LEU A 317 -1.93 14.41 -1.34
C LEU A 317 -2.81 15.66 -1.42
N THR A 318 -3.03 16.17 -2.63
CA THR A 318 -3.63 17.50 -2.86
C THR A 318 -5.13 17.45 -3.12
N GLY A 319 -5.68 16.30 -3.51
CA GLY A 319 -7.07 16.17 -3.99
C GLY A 319 -7.32 16.85 -5.34
N ARG A 320 -6.32 17.54 -5.93
CA ARG A 320 -6.45 18.38 -7.12
C ARG A 320 -6.01 17.66 -8.39
N SER A 321 -6.59 18.04 -9.53
CA SER A 321 -6.19 17.57 -10.86
C SER A 321 -6.09 18.77 -11.79
N ASP A 322 -5.02 19.52 -11.67
CA ASP A 322 -4.79 20.70 -12.50
C ASP A 322 -3.40 20.64 -13.13
N ASP A 323 -3.33 21.19 -14.34
CA ASP A 323 -2.06 21.42 -15.03
C ASP A 323 -1.20 22.37 -14.20
N GLY A 324 -0.08 21.85 -13.68
CA GLY A 324 0.82 22.63 -12.81
C GLY A 324 0.94 22.12 -11.38
N MET A 325 0.12 21.16 -10.96
CA MET A 325 0.17 20.55 -9.63
C MET A 325 1.59 20.07 -9.26
N LEU A 326 2.30 19.42 -10.20
CA LEU A 326 3.68 18.97 -10.00
C LEU A 326 4.62 20.11 -9.60
N LYS A 327 4.55 21.23 -10.35
CA LYS A 327 5.40 22.40 -10.09
C LYS A 327 5.00 23.09 -8.78
N GLU A 328 3.72 23.22 -8.51
CA GLU A 328 3.23 23.84 -7.27
C GLU A 328 3.66 23.05 -6.04
N VAL A 329 3.55 21.70 -6.09
CA VAL A 329 4.05 20.85 -4.99
C VAL A 329 5.55 21.00 -4.83
N GLN A 330 6.32 21.03 -5.92
CA GLN A 330 7.77 21.22 -5.88
C GLN A 330 8.12 22.56 -5.22
N ASP A 331 7.54 23.67 -5.69
CA ASP A 331 7.77 25.00 -5.15
C ASP A 331 7.40 25.11 -3.65
N THR A 332 6.33 24.42 -3.24
CA THR A 332 5.83 24.45 -1.87
C THR A 332 6.70 23.62 -0.93
N VAL A 333 7.17 22.46 -1.39
CA VAL A 333 8.14 21.61 -0.66
C VAL A 333 9.46 22.36 -0.46
N GLU A 334 9.96 23.05 -1.50
CA GLU A 334 11.20 23.84 -1.43
C GLU A 334 11.07 25.02 -0.44
N ARG A 335 9.89 25.63 -0.33
CA ARG A 335 9.60 26.70 0.67
C ARG A 335 9.35 26.20 2.07
N GLY A 336 9.17 24.89 2.27
CA GLY A 336 8.87 24.28 3.57
C GLY A 336 7.41 24.42 4.02
N ASN A 337 6.48 24.82 3.14
CA ASN A 337 5.08 25.12 3.44
C ASN A 337 4.10 24.06 2.90
N LEU A 338 4.47 22.80 2.93
CA LEU A 338 3.67 21.70 2.36
C LEU A 338 2.20 21.69 2.83
N SER A 339 1.94 22.16 4.06
CA SER A 339 0.59 22.20 4.63
C SER A 339 -0.41 23.01 3.79
N ASP A 340 0.06 23.99 3.01
CA ASP A 340 -0.80 24.90 2.25
C ASP A 340 -1.49 24.23 1.04
N ILE A 341 -0.94 23.10 0.58
CA ILE A 341 -1.43 22.37 -0.59
C ILE A 341 -2.06 21.02 -0.26
N LEU A 342 -1.99 20.57 1.00
CA LEU A 342 -2.62 19.32 1.40
C LEU A 342 -4.15 19.44 1.31
N ASP A 343 -4.79 18.38 0.83
CA ASP A 343 -6.25 18.32 0.78
C ASP A 343 -6.84 18.32 2.19
N PRO A 344 -7.55 19.39 2.61
CA PRO A 344 -8.15 19.45 3.94
C PRO A 344 -9.27 18.42 4.12
N SER A 345 -9.89 17.95 3.05
CA SER A 345 -10.96 16.93 3.11
C SER A 345 -10.43 15.56 3.54
N ALA A 346 -9.13 15.32 3.41
CA ALA A 346 -8.48 14.08 3.85
C ALA A 346 -8.28 14.02 5.37
N GLY A 347 -8.56 15.09 6.09
CA GLY A 347 -8.27 15.25 7.52
C GLY A 347 -6.83 15.68 7.80
N ASP A 348 -6.44 15.60 9.07
CA ASP A 348 -5.12 16.07 9.52
C ASP A 348 -4.01 15.12 9.10
N TRP A 349 -3.30 15.48 8.05
CA TRP A 349 -2.11 14.75 7.61
C TRP A 349 -0.97 14.87 8.63
N PRO A 350 -0.38 13.75 9.09
CA PRO A 350 0.87 13.84 9.83
C PRO A 350 1.96 14.42 8.92
N PHE A 351 2.54 15.56 9.33
CA PHE A 351 3.46 16.33 8.49
C PHE A 351 4.62 15.51 7.91
N VAL A 352 5.24 14.66 8.74
CA VAL A 352 6.36 13.82 8.31
C VAL A 352 5.96 12.86 7.20
N GLN A 353 4.78 12.25 7.29
CA GLN A 353 4.29 11.30 6.29
C GLN A 353 3.87 12.02 5.00
N ALA A 354 3.20 13.16 5.12
CA ALA A 354 2.88 13.99 3.97
C ALA A 354 4.14 14.44 3.23
N GLN A 355 5.17 14.87 3.96
CA GLN A 355 6.45 15.27 3.41
C GLN A 355 7.18 14.11 2.70
N GLN A 356 7.23 12.94 3.34
CA GLN A 356 7.83 11.76 2.73
C GLN A 356 7.11 11.34 1.44
N LEU A 357 5.77 11.39 1.45
CA LEU A 357 4.95 11.06 0.27
C LEU A 357 5.14 12.09 -0.85
N ALA A 358 5.22 13.39 -0.52
CA ALA A 358 5.49 14.45 -1.48
C ALA A 358 6.86 14.27 -2.15
N HIS A 359 7.92 14.04 -1.37
CA HIS A 359 9.26 13.79 -1.91
C HIS A 359 9.30 12.53 -2.78
N LEU A 360 8.61 11.46 -2.37
CA LEU A 360 8.51 10.24 -3.17
C LEU A 360 7.81 10.51 -4.51
N ALA A 361 6.70 11.23 -4.48
CA ALA A 361 5.93 11.59 -5.67
C ALA A 361 6.78 12.43 -6.66
N LEU A 362 7.48 13.46 -6.17
CA LEU A 362 8.37 14.28 -6.97
C LEU A 362 9.50 13.45 -7.61
N ARG A 363 10.12 12.55 -6.87
CA ARG A 363 11.12 11.62 -7.41
C ARG A 363 10.55 10.69 -8.49
N CYS A 364 9.31 10.22 -8.33
CA CYS A 364 8.64 9.43 -9.37
C CYS A 364 8.38 10.25 -10.63
N CYS A 365 8.11 11.56 -10.49
CA CYS A 365 7.84 12.48 -11.60
C CYS A 365 9.09 13.09 -12.24
N GLU A 366 10.28 12.60 -11.92
CA GLU A 366 11.53 13.05 -12.55
C GLU A 366 11.44 12.99 -14.08
N THR A 367 11.86 14.08 -14.75
CA THR A 367 11.87 14.15 -16.21
C THR A 367 12.79 13.10 -16.80
N ASN A 368 14.00 12.94 -16.20
CA ASN A 368 14.91 11.88 -16.60
C ASN A 368 14.43 10.53 -16.06
N ARG A 369 13.96 9.66 -16.95
CA ARG A 369 13.46 8.31 -16.59
C ARG A 369 14.42 7.47 -15.75
N LYS A 370 15.77 7.66 -15.93
CA LYS A 370 16.77 6.92 -15.17
C LYS A 370 16.87 7.36 -13.71
N SER A 371 16.47 8.59 -13.41
CA SER A 371 16.46 9.14 -12.05
C SER A 371 15.22 8.72 -11.25
N ARG A 372 14.17 8.20 -11.91
CA ARG A 372 12.97 7.70 -11.23
C ARG A 372 13.29 6.49 -10.38
N PRO A 373 12.70 6.39 -9.17
CA PRO A 373 12.97 5.32 -8.23
C PRO A 373 12.55 3.95 -8.76
N ASP A 374 13.10 2.90 -8.16
CA ASP A 374 12.63 1.52 -8.33
C ASP A 374 11.43 1.26 -7.42
N LEU A 375 10.37 0.60 -7.95
CA LEU A 375 9.15 0.33 -7.17
C LEU A 375 9.41 -0.51 -5.93
N ARG A 376 10.27 -1.54 -6.03
CA ARG A 376 10.56 -2.45 -4.92
C ARG A 376 11.61 -1.91 -3.97
N LEU A 377 12.70 -1.39 -4.52
CA LEU A 377 13.88 -1.04 -3.73
C LEU A 377 13.75 0.32 -3.05
N ASP A 378 13.00 1.24 -3.66
CA ASP A 378 12.89 2.62 -3.19
C ASP A 378 11.47 2.97 -2.75
N VAL A 379 10.48 2.77 -3.64
CA VAL A 379 9.09 3.20 -3.40
C VAL A 379 8.44 2.39 -2.28
N TRP A 380 8.51 1.06 -2.36
CA TRP A 380 7.94 0.16 -1.36
C TRP A 380 8.47 0.41 0.04
N LYS A 381 9.79 0.65 0.17
CA LYS A 381 10.43 0.94 1.46
C LYS A 381 9.89 2.20 2.15
N VAL A 382 9.38 3.15 1.38
CA VAL A 382 8.77 4.37 1.93
C VAL A 382 7.30 4.15 2.27
N LEU A 383 6.55 3.47 1.39
CA LEU A 383 5.10 3.32 1.54
C LEU A 383 4.69 2.26 2.58
N GLU A 384 5.41 1.14 2.67
CA GLU A 384 5.06 0.04 3.58
C GLU A 384 5.09 0.46 5.06
N PRO A 385 6.14 1.15 5.57
CA PRO A 385 6.14 1.66 6.95
C PRO A 385 5.03 2.67 7.22
N MET A 386 4.65 3.48 6.22
CA MET A 386 3.52 4.41 6.36
C MET A 386 2.22 3.65 6.63
N LYS A 387 1.97 2.54 5.93
CA LYS A 387 0.81 1.68 6.18
C LYS A 387 0.84 1.06 7.59
N ALA A 388 2.00 0.60 8.04
CA ALA A 388 2.17 -0.01 9.37
C ALA A 388 1.92 0.99 10.51
N SER A 389 2.24 2.27 10.31
CA SER A 389 2.06 3.34 11.31
C SER A 389 0.59 3.57 11.71
N TYR A 390 -0.38 3.11 10.93
CA TYR A 390 -1.82 3.25 11.24
C TYR A 390 -2.37 2.18 12.15
N GLY A 391 -1.67 1.04 12.29
CA GLY A 391 -2.01 0.02 13.27
C GLY A 391 -1.59 0.36 14.69
N THR A 392 -0.78 1.43 14.89
CA THR A 392 -0.13 1.74 16.16
C THR A 392 -0.42 3.14 16.73
N THR A 393 -1.16 4.01 16.06
CA THR A 393 -1.59 5.28 16.66
C THR A 393 -2.76 5.04 17.60
N VAL A 394 -2.42 4.70 18.83
CA VAL A 394 -3.30 4.85 19.99
C VAL A 394 -3.45 6.35 20.22
N SER A 395 -4.47 6.97 19.64
CA SER A 395 -4.95 8.27 20.08
C SER A 395 -5.67 8.06 21.40
N LEU A 396 -5.13 8.60 22.48
CA LEU A 396 -5.83 8.72 23.77
C LEU A 396 -7.05 9.65 23.58
N GLY A 397 -8.18 9.10 23.20
CA GLY A 397 -9.43 9.83 23.04
C GLY A 397 -10.33 9.13 22.02
N GLN A 398 -11.17 8.20 22.51
CA GLN A 398 -12.17 7.42 21.76
C GLN A 398 -11.60 6.51 20.67
N VAL A 399 -11.09 5.37 21.11
CA VAL A 399 -10.71 4.23 20.26
C VAL A 399 -11.98 3.57 19.74
N GLN A 400 -12.40 3.87 18.52
CA GLN A 400 -13.12 2.87 17.72
C GLN A 400 -12.06 1.84 17.26
N ARG A 401 -11.85 0.81 18.09
CA ARG A 401 -11.07 -0.37 17.71
C ARG A 401 -11.73 -0.98 16.47
N ARG A 402 -11.09 -0.89 15.30
CA ARG A 402 -11.58 -1.64 14.14
C ARG A 402 -11.54 -3.11 14.47
N ILE A 403 -12.70 -3.73 14.40
CA ILE A 403 -12.87 -5.18 14.59
C ILE A 403 -12.02 -5.89 13.53
N PRO A 404 -11.05 -6.75 13.90
CA PRO A 404 -10.37 -7.59 12.94
C PRO A 404 -11.38 -8.43 12.16
N SER A 405 -11.24 -8.53 10.85
CA SER A 405 -12.22 -9.21 9.99
C SER A 405 -12.44 -10.69 10.39
N TYR A 406 -11.41 -11.34 10.93
CA TYR A 406 -11.49 -12.73 11.41
C TYR A 406 -12.18 -12.88 12.78
N PHE A 407 -12.54 -11.78 13.46
CA PHE A 407 -13.39 -11.79 14.64
C PHE A 407 -14.87 -11.68 14.29
N ALA A 408 -15.21 -11.25 13.07
CA ALA A 408 -16.56 -11.11 12.61
C ALA A 408 -17.08 -12.42 12.00
N CYS A 409 -18.29 -12.83 12.39
CA CYS A 409 -18.96 -13.96 11.77
C CYS A 409 -19.32 -13.66 10.32
N PRO A 410 -18.94 -14.53 9.34
CA PRO A 410 -19.29 -14.31 7.94
C PRO A 410 -20.80 -14.22 7.66
N ILE A 411 -21.64 -14.86 8.50
CA ILE A 411 -23.10 -14.87 8.35
C ILE A 411 -23.71 -13.60 8.98
N PHE A 412 -23.41 -13.31 10.25
CA PHE A 412 -24.01 -12.20 10.99
C PHE A 412 -23.28 -10.88 10.81
N GLN A 413 -22.02 -10.90 10.31
CA GLN A 413 -21.13 -9.73 10.18
C GLN A 413 -20.88 -8.98 11.51
N GLU A 414 -21.10 -9.65 12.64
CA GLU A 414 -20.86 -9.16 14.00
C GLU A 414 -19.73 -9.93 14.66
N ILE A 415 -19.11 -9.35 15.72
CA ILE A 415 -18.07 -10.03 16.50
C ILE A 415 -18.63 -11.32 17.10
N MET A 416 -17.92 -12.41 16.87
CA MET A 416 -18.33 -13.72 17.37
C MET A 416 -18.19 -13.79 18.90
N ARG A 417 -19.18 -14.39 19.54
CA ARG A 417 -19.19 -14.68 20.99
C ARG A 417 -18.82 -16.13 21.28
N ASP A 418 -19.34 -17.02 20.43
CA ASP A 418 -19.11 -18.46 20.49
C ASP A 418 -18.63 -18.97 19.11
N PRO A 419 -17.37 -18.64 18.71
CA PRO A 419 -16.86 -19.06 17.43
C PRO A 419 -16.69 -20.58 17.35
N CYS A 420 -17.16 -21.18 16.26
CA CYS A 420 -16.98 -22.60 15.95
C CYS A 420 -16.54 -22.80 14.50
N VAL A 421 -15.73 -23.83 14.27
CA VAL A 421 -15.24 -24.25 12.96
C VAL A 421 -16.23 -25.29 12.40
N ALA A 422 -16.67 -25.09 11.15
CA ALA A 422 -17.47 -26.05 10.41
C ALA A 422 -16.60 -26.94 9.49
N ALA A 423 -17.21 -27.90 8.83
CA ALA A 423 -16.51 -28.87 7.97
C ALA A 423 -15.76 -28.23 6.78
N ASP A 424 -16.08 -27.01 6.39
CA ASP A 424 -15.39 -26.23 5.37
C ASP A 424 -14.11 -25.53 5.85
N GLY A 425 -13.79 -25.66 7.15
CA GLY A 425 -12.62 -25.04 7.78
C GLY A 425 -12.80 -23.56 8.13
N PHE A 426 -13.96 -22.97 7.83
CA PHE A 426 -14.27 -21.59 8.22
C PHE A 426 -14.84 -21.52 9.64
N THR A 427 -14.63 -20.37 10.29
CA THR A 427 -15.18 -20.11 11.63
C THR A 427 -16.41 -19.20 11.54
N TYR A 428 -17.46 -19.59 12.24
CA TYR A 428 -18.75 -18.90 12.30
C TYR A 428 -19.19 -18.73 13.77
N GLU A 429 -20.10 -17.81 14.02
CA GLU A 429 -20.88 -17.81 15.27
C GLU A 429 -21.69 -19.09 15.36
N ALA A 430 -21.64 -19.78 16.50
CA ALA A 430 -22.28 -21.07 16.66
C ALA A 430 -23.80 -21.04 16.40
N GLU A 431 -24.48 -19.98 16.82
CA GLU A 431 -25.92 -19.79 16.58
C GLU A 431 -26.19 -19.59 15.08
N ALA A 432 -25.36 -18.81 14.38
CA ALA A 432 -25.54 -18.50 12.97
C ALA A 432 -25.42 -19.75 12.08
N ILE A 433 -24.34 -20.54 12.28
CA ILE A 433 -24.13 -21.75 11.46
C ILE A 433 -25.16 -22.87 11.81
N LYS A 434 -25.59 -22.98 13.05
CA LYS A 434 -26.64 -23.89 13.42
C LYS A 434 -27.97 -23.53 12.73
N ALA A 435 -28.39 -22.27 12.79
CA ALA A 435 -29.59 -21.79 12.10
C ALA A 435 -29.49 -22.03 10.57
N TRP A 436 -28.34 -21.87 9.97
CA TRP A 436 -28.07 -22.19 8.54
C TRP A 436 -28.33 -23.69 8.26
N LEU A 437 -27.77 -24.58 9.06
CA LEU A 437 -27.90 -26.01 8.91
C LEU A 437 -29.37 -26.49 9.23
N ASP A 438 -29.97 -25.93 10.28
CA ASP A 438 -31.35 -26.27 10.70
C ASP A 438 -32.39 -25.82 9.67
N SER A 439 -32.07 -24.77 8.86
CA SER A 439 -32.92 -24.35 7.75
C SER A 439 -32.85 -25.26 6.52
N GLY A 440 -32.12 -26.38 6.63
CA GLY A 440 -32.02 -27.41 5.59
C GLY A 440 -30.86 -27.21 4.59
N HIS A 441 -30.01 -26.21 4.82
CA HIS A 441 -28.81 -26.03 4.01
C HIS A 441 -27.73 -27.04 4.42
N ASN A 442 -27.18 -27.75 3.44
CA ASN A 442 -26.09 -28.69 3.65
C ASN A 442 -24.81 -28.22 2.93
N THR A 443 -24.71 -26.93 2.64
CA THR A 443 -23.59 -26.28 1.94
C THR A 443 -22.93 -25.24 2.82
N SER A 444 -21.63 -24.99 2.59
CA SER A 444 -20.87 -23.93 3.23
C SER A 444 -21.47 -22.55 2.93
N PRO A 445 -21.72 -21.70 3.92
CA PRO A 445 -22.13 -20.31 3.68
C PRO A 445 -21.08 -19.47 2.92
N MET A 446 -19.80 -19.88 2.98
CA MET A 446 -18.70 -19.14 2.35
C MET A 446 -18.37 -19.62 0.94
N THR A 447 -18.39 -20.94 0.70
CA THR A 447 -17.96 -21.54 -0.57
C THR A 447 -19.10 -22.09 -1.41
N ASN A 448 -20.29 -22.22 -0.83
CA ASN A 448 -21.47 -22.87 -1.39
C ASN A 448 -21.25 -24.37 -1.78
N LEU A 449 -20.10 -24.96 -1.37
CA LEU A 449 -19.82 -26.38 -1.56
C LEU A 449 -20.52 -27.19 -0.47
N LYS A 450 -20.86 -28.45 -0.80
CA LYS A 450 -21.48 -29.37 0.15
C LYS A 450 -20.52 -29.62 1.31
N LEU A 451 -21.04 -29.55 2.55
CA LEU A 451 -20.30 -29.89 3.76
C LEU A 451 -20.22 -31.42 3.93
N ASP A 452 -19.06 -31.93 4.29
CA ASP A 452 -18.80 -33.35 4.48
C ASP A 452 -19.51 -33.90 5.74
N HIS A 453 -19.67 -33.05 6.76
CA HIS A 453 -20.39 -33.35 8.01
C HIS A 453 -20.98 -32.05 8.61
N HIS A 454 -21.85 -32.18 9.60
CA HIS A 454 -22.49 -31.04 10.28
C HIS A 454 -21.92 -30.81 11.70
N ASP A 455 -20.83 -31.50 12.07
CA ASP A 455 -20.21 -31.33 13.37
C ASP A 455 -19.51 -29.97 13.44
N LEU A 456 -19.75 -29.26 14.55
CA LEU A 456 -19.20 -27.95 14.81
C LEU A 456 -18.19 -28.04 15.95
N ILE A 457 -16.96 -27.59 15.71
CA ILE A 457 -15.86 -27.65 16.67
C ILE A 457 -15.67 -26.26 17.29
N PRO A 458 -15.81 -26.08 18.62
CA PRO A 458 -15.56 -24.78 19.27
C PRO A 458 -14.14 -24.26 19.01
N ASN A 459 -14.01 -23.00 18.59
CA ASN A 459 -12.73 -22.35 18.38
C ASN A 459 -12.34 -21.54 19.63
N TYR A 460 -11.83 -22.22 20.66
CA TYR A 460 -11.44 -21.61 21.93
C TYR A 460 -10.30 -20.61 21.77
N SER A 461 -9.37 -20.84 20.85
CA SER A 461 -8.24 -19.92 20.59
C SER A 461 -8.75 -18.57 20.06
N LEU A 462 -9.68 -18.61 19.12
CA LEU A 462 -10.30 -17.38 18.59
C LEU A 462 -11.16 -16.70 19.64
N LYS A 463 -11.90 -17.47 20.45
CA LYS A 463 -12.71 -16.91 21.54
C LYS A 463 -11.85 -16.15 22.54
N SER A 464 -10.71 -16.72 22.96
CA SER A 464 -9.76 -16.04 23.85
C SER A 464 -9.18 -14.77 23.22
N ALA A 465 -8.79 -14.82 21.95
CA ALA A 465 -8.27 -13.67 21.23
C ALA A 465 -9.30 -12.52 21.11
N ILE A 466 -10.58 -12.86 20.89
CA ILE A 466 -11.69 -11.89 20.88
C ILE A 466 -11.86 -11.24 22.26
N GLN A 467 -11.82 -12.05 23.31
CA GLN A 467 -11.94 -11.56 24.70
C GLN A 467 -10.80 -10.62 25.07
N GLU A 468 -9.55 -10.98 24.75
CA GLU A 468 -8.39 -10.12 24.98
C GLU A 468 -8.47 -8.81 24.18
N TRP A 469 -9.02 -8.87 22.98
CA TRP A 469 -9.21 -7.67 22.15
C TRP A 469 -10.31 -6.74 22.66
N GLN A 470 -11.34 -7.26 23.32
CA GLN A 470 -12.46 -6.51 23.88
C GLN A 470 -12.12 -5.81 25.22
N HIS A 471 -11.08 -6.28 25.92
CA HIS A 471 -10.55 -5.70 27.16
C HIS A 471 -9.36 -4.81 26.87
#